data_4ae9744675a5cfc49f4017e0e5ca3be6
#
_entry.id   4ae9744675a5cfc49f4017e0e5ca3be6
#
_cell.length_a   1.000
_cell.length_b   1.000
_cell.length_c   1.000
_cell.angle_alpha   90.00
_cell.angle_beta   90.00
_cell.angle_gamma   90.00
#
_symmetry.space_group_name_H-M   'P 1'
#
loop_
_entity.id
_entity.type
_entity.pdbx_description
1 polymer ?
#
loop_
_entity_poly.entity_id
_entity_poly.type
_entity_poly.pdbx_seq_one_letter_code
_entity_poly.pdbx_strand_id
1 'polypeptide(L)'
;DVDNDGIPYRTYPGTHPTKGSSFTRGTSRDEYAVYTEDGEAYKRNVDRLMKKWETTKSLVPAPQLYQKTYQSKDGILFFGTSHYAAEEAMDMLKQDSIVLDAIRIKAFPFNNDVLDFIDKHDRIFVIEQNRDAQMKSLLMIELNANPAKLISILNYDGMPITAEKIINEIEAVVKVAALQK
;
A
#
# COMPACT_ATOMS: atom_id res chain seq x y z
N ASP A 1 22.85 -3.57 13.58
CA ASP A 1 21.85 -2.55 13.91
C ASP A 1 22.50 -1.54 14.89
N VAL A 2 23.44 -0.73 14.35
CA VAL A 2 24.22 0.23 15.16
C VAL A 2 23.34 1.42 15.56
N ASP A 3 22.49 1.87 14.66
CA ASP A 3 21.64 3.05 14.86
C ASP A 3 20.31 2.69 15.55
N ASN A 4 20.12 1.44 15.87
CA ASN A 4 18.90 0.92 16.50
C ASN A 4 17.61 1.21 15.70
N ASP A 5 17.71 1.15 14.38
CA ASP A 5 16.61 1.34 13.40
C ASP A 5 16.25 0.07 12.64
N GLY A 6 16.94 -1.04 12.90
CA GLY A 6 16.77 -2.32 12.23
C GLY A 6 17.54 -2.44 10.90
N ILE A 7 18.18 -1.37 10.42
CA ILE A 7 18.92 -1.34 9.16
C ILE A 7 20.41 -1.62 9.44
N PRO A 8 20.97 -2.75 8.97
CA PRO A 8 22.35 -3.07 9.23
C PRO A 8 23.30 -2.32 8.29
N TYR A 9 24.46 -1.93 8.80
CA TYR A 9 25.58 -1.58 7.93
C TYR A 9 26.11 -2.83 7.24
N ARG A 10 26.46 -2.71 5.95
CA ARG A 10 27.01 -3.81 5.16
C ARG A 10 27.89 -3.30 4.02
N THR A 11 28.81 -4.14 3.59
CA THR A 11 29.56 -3.91 2.36
C THR A 11 28.83 -4.51 1.16
N TYR A 12 29.07 -3.94 -0.02
CA TYR A 12 28.56 -4.49 -1.26
C TYR A 12 29.66 -5.25 -2.01
N PRO A 13 29.30 -6.21 -2.89
CA PRO A 13 30.27 -6.83 -3.81
C PRO A 13 31.04 -5.78 -4.58
N GLY A 14 32.38 -5.96 -4.65
CA GLY A 14 33.25 -5.00 -5.34
C GLY A 14 33.71 -3.79 -4.52
N THR A 15 33.18 -3.55 -3.32
CA THR A 15 33.60 -2.45 -2.44
C THR A 15 35.06 -2.62 -1.99
N HIS A 16 35.51 -3.85 -1.82
CA HIS A 16 36.86 -4.18 -1.42
C HIS A 16 37.27 -5.54 -2.01
N PRO A 17 38.53 -5.72 -2.44
CA PRO A 17 38.98 -6.96 -3.12
C PRO A 17 38.70 -8.24 -2.31
N THR A 18 38.75 -8.20 -0.98
CA THR A 18 38.61 -9.37 -0.12
C THR A 18 37.51 -9.23 0.93
N LYS A 19 37.13 -8.01 1.34
CA LYS A 19 36.15 -7.78 2.42
C LYS A 19 34.75 -7.43 1.89
N GLY A 20 34.61 -7.14 0.60
CA GLY A 20 33.33 -6.82 -0.04
C GLY A 20 32.70 -7.99 -0.80
N SER A 21 33.25 -9.20 -0.68
CA SER A 21 32.67 -10.38 -1.30
C SER A 21 31.46 -10.87 -0.51
N SER A 22 30.49 -11.39 -1.22
CA SER A 22 29.22 -11.76 -0.58
C SER A 22 28.62 -13.05 -1.11
N PHE A 23 29.45 -13.96 -1.65
CA PHE A 23 28.91 -15.28 -1.94
C PHE A 23 28.62 -16.00 -0.64
N THR A 24 27.35 -16.27 -0.43
CA THR A 24 26.86 -16.95 0.75
C THR A 24 25.89 -18.05 0.34
N ARG A 25 25.92 -19.15 1.07
CA ARG A 25 24.90 -20.21 0.98
C ARG A 25 24.46 -20.59 2.39
N GLY A 26 23.32 -21.26 2.50
CA GLY A 26 22.65 -21.51 3.76
C GLY A 26 21.59 -20.46 4.05
N THR A 27 20.59 -20.80 4.86
CA THR A 27 19.39 -19.96 5.09
C THR A 27 19.54 -18.98 6.24
N SER A 28 20.36 -19.30 7.26
CA SER A 28 20.47 -18.49 8.47
C SER A 28 21.88 -17.99 8.70
N ARG A 29 21.97 -16.77 9.20
CA ARG A 29 23.20 -16.10 9.58
C ARG A 29 22.98 -15.30 10.84
N ASP A 30 24.05 -15.13 11.62
CA ASP A 30 24.05 -14.23 12.74
C ASP A 30 24.22 -12.75 12.30
N GLU A 31 24.29 -11.85 13.25
CA GLU A 31 24.49 -10.42 13.05
C GLU A 31 25.84 -10.05 12.41
N TYR A 32 26.78 -10.97 12.39
CA TYR A 32 28.09 -10.83 11.76
C TYR A 32 28.17 -11.50 10.38
N ALA A 33 27.05 -11.96 9.85
CA ALA A 33 26.92 -12.68 8.60
C ALA A 33 27.61 -14.06 8.60
N VAL A 34 27.88 -14.63 9.77
CA VAL A 34 28.41 -15.98 9.92
C VAL A 34 27.26 -16.98 9.88
N TYR A 35 27.43 -18.07 9.13
CA TYR A 35 26.44 -19.14 9.07
C TYR A 35 26.20 -19.72 10.45
N THR A 36 24.92 -19.91 10.79
CA THR A 36 24.51 -20.50 12.06
C THR A 36 23.17 -21.22 11.92
N GLU A 37 22.97 -22.26 12.72
CA GLU A 37 21.70 -22.97 12.92
C GLU A 37 21.10 -22.67 14.30
N ASP A 38 21.69 -21.73 15.05
CA ASP A 38 21.19 -21.32 16.36
C ASP A 38 19.84 -20.60 16.24
N GLY A 39 18.82 -21.15 16.90
CA GLY A 39 17.46 -20.61 16.86
C GLY A 39 17.35 -19.20 17.46
N GLU A 40 18.16 -18.87 18.48
CA GLU A 40 18.15 -17.53 19.07
C GLU A 40 18.79 -16.50 18.14
N ALA A 41 19.83 -16.87 17.39
CA ALA A 41 20.39 -15.99 16.35
C ALA A 41 19.36 -15.74 15.23
N TYR A 42 18.61 -16.76 14.83
CA TYR A 42 17.53 -16.62 13.85
C TYR A 42 16.45 -15.67 14.34
N LYS A 43 15.98 -15.84 15.57
CA LYS A 43 14.97 -15.00 16.19
C LYS A 43 15.40 -13.53 16.24
N ARG A 44 16.63 -13.24 16.72
CA ARG A 44 17.17 -11.89 16.75
C ARG A 44 17.16 -11.22 15.37
N ASN A 45 17.48 -11.98 14.32
CA ASN A 45 17.43 -11.45 12.94
C ASN A 45 16.01 -11.17 12.47
N VAL A 46 15.05 -12.02 12.79
CA VAL A 46 13.63 -11.78 12.44
C VAL A 46 13.10 -10.55 13.18
N ASP A 47 13.38 -10.41 14.48
CA ASP A 47 12.99 -9.24 15.28
C ASP A 47 13.61 -7.96 14.72
N ARG A 48 14.88 -7.99 14.29
CA ARG A 48 15.52 -6.88 13.60
C ARG A 48 14.85 -6.55 12.26
N LEU A 49 14.45 -7.56 11.49
CA LEU A 49 13.74 -7.35 10.23
C LEU A 49 12.37 -6.68 10.45
N MET A 50 11.66 -7.06 11.51
CA MET A 50 10.40 -6.41 11.87
C MET A 50 10.62 -4.95 12.24
N LYS A 51 11.67 -4.66 13.00
CA LYS A 51 12.06 -3.28 13.33
C LYS A 51 12.41 -2.47 12.08
N LYS A 52 13.21 -3.04 11.17
CA LYS A 52 13.51 -2.43 9.87
C LYS A 52 12.24 -2.14 9.08
N TRP A 53 11.25 -3.04 9.14
CA TRP A 53 9.97 -2.86 8.47
C TRP A 53 9.24 -1.61 8.98
N GLU A 54 9.19 -1.42 10.29
CA GLU A 54 8.60 -0.22 10.88
C GLU A 54 9.35 1.07 10.48
N THR A 55 10.68 1.04 10.55
CA THR A 55 11.52 2.16 10.08
C THR A 55 11.25 2.50 8.61
N THR A 56 11.08 1.47 7.77
CA THR A 56 10.85 1.64 6.33
C THR A 56 9.58 2.43 6.02
N LYS A 57 8.55 2.37 6.86
CA LYS A 57 7.30 3.14 6.68
C LYS A 57 7.54 4.64 6.56
N SER A 58 8.57 5.16 7.23
CA SER A 58 8.96 6.58 7.18
C SER A 58 9.92 6.94 6.04
N LEU A 59 10.55 5.92 5.43
CA LEU A 59 11.58 6.10 4.40
C LEU A 59 11.04 5.95 2.98
N VAL A 60 9.92 5.24 2.80
CA VAL A 60 9.29 5.08 1.49
C VAL A 60 8.49 6.32 1.10
N PRO A 61 8.25 6.56 -0.20
CA PRO A 61 7.42 7.66 -0.65
C PRO A 61 6.05 7.66 0.01
N ALA A 62 5.69 8.79 0.63
CA ALA A 62 4.37 8.97 1.20
C ALA A 62 3.28 8.88 0.12
N PRO A 63 2.05 8.44 0.46
CA PRO A 63 0.93 8.48 -0.45
C PRO A 63 0.63 9.92 -0.86
N GLN A 64 -0.01 10.09 -1.99
CA GLN A 64 -0.48 11.39 -2.44
C GLN A 64 -1.94 11.57 -2.05
N LEU A 65 -2.21 12.52 -1.18
CA LEU A 65 -3.56 13.01 -0.91
C LEU A 65 -3.89 14.13 -1.90
N TYR A 66 -5.07 14.07 -2.51
CA TYR A 66 -5.52 15.08 -3.50
C TYR A 66 -6.19 16.27 -2.85
N GLN A 67 -6.73 16.08 -1.66
CA GLN A 67 -7.37 17.14 -0.88
C GLN A 67 -6.60 17.37 0.43
N LYS A 68 -6.43 18.65 0.80
CA LYS A 68 -5.86 19.02 2.12
C LYS A 68 -6.87 18.86 3.25
N THR A 69 -8.15 19.01 2.93
CA THR A 69 -9.27 18.88 3.86
C THR A 69 -10.30 17.98 3.20
N TYR A 70 -10.73 16.93 3.90
CA TYR A 70 -11.71 15.99 3.37
C TYR A 70 -13.06 16.66 3.19
N GLN A 71 -13.64 16.47 2.02
CA GLN A 71 -14.89 17.12 1.58
C GLN A 71 -16.03 16.12 1.43
N SER A 72 -15.71 14.83 1.38
CA SER A 72 -16.65 13.75 1.13
C SER A 72 -16.63 12.70 2.23
N LYS A 73 -17.72 11.95 2.34
CA LYS A 73 -17.78 10.73 3.14
C LYS A 73 -17.28 9.50 2.35
N ASP A 74 -17.13 9.65 1.05
CA ASP A 74 -16.66 8.62 0.13
C ASP A 74 -15.25 8.95 -0.35
N GLY A 75 -14.36 7.97 -0.27
CA GLY A 75 -13.00 8.07 -0.76
C GLY A 75 -12.72 7.12 -1.92
N ILE A 76 -11.70 7.43 -2.71
CA ILE A 76 -11.16 6.55 -3.74
C ILE A 76 -9.68 6.31 -3.49
N LEU A 77 -9.26 5.05 -3.50
CA LEU A 77 -7.89 4.62 -3.33
C LEU A 77 -7.41 3.91 -4.60
N PHE A 78 -6.29 4.34 -5.14
CA PHE A 78 -5.72 3.75 -6.34
C PHE A 78 -4.20 3.79 -6.32
N PHE A 79 -3.57 3.04 -7.22
CA PHE A 79 -2.12 2.91 -7.34
C PHE A 79 -1.68 2.56 -8.76
N GLY A 80 -0.38 2.66 -9.01
CA GLY A 80 0.21 2.29 -10.29
C GLY A 80 -0.38 3.07 -11.47
N THR A 81 -0.67 2.38 -12.57
CA THR A 81 -1.20 2.98 -13.80
C THR A 81 -2.68 3.32 -13.74
N SER A 82 -3.42 2.84 -12.73
CA SER A 82 -4.84 3.16 -12.55
C SER A 82 -5.09 4.65 -12.26
N HIS A 83 -4.05 5.42 -11.91
CA HIS A 83 -4.24 6.81 -11.48
C HIS A 83 -4.79 7.72 -12.58
N TYR A 84 -4.42 7.53 -13.84
CA TYR A 84 -4.94 8.37 -14.94
C TYR A 84 -6.45 8.18 -15.12
N ALA A 85 -6.90 6.92 -15.15
CA ALA A 85 -8.33 6.61 -15.24
C ALA A 85 -9.10 7.06 -13.99
N ALA A 86 -8.49 6.98 -12.80
CA ALA A 86 -9.11 7.43 -11.56
C ALA A 86 -9.25 8.96 -11.50
N GLU A 87 -8.25 9.71 -11.95
CA GLU A 87 -8.30 11.18 -12.03
C GLU A 87 -9.40 11.64 -13.00
N GLU A 88 -9.44 11.07 -14.21
CA GLU A 88 -10.49 11.35 -15.20
C GLU A 88 -11.88 10.99 -14.66
N ALA A 89 -12.03 9.84 -14.01
CA ALA A 89 -13.29 9.43 -13.40
C ALA A 89 -13.76 10.39 -12.30
N MET A 90 -12.86 10.87 -11.45
CA MET A 90 -13.21 11.86 -10.41
C MET A 90 -13.67 13.19 -11.00
N ASP A 91 -13.00 13.65 -12.05
CA ASP A 91 -13.38 14.90 -12.73
C ASP A 91 -14.77 14.79 -13.38
N MET A 92 -15.09 13.66 -13.99
CA MET A 92 -16.41 13.41 -14.58
C MET A 92 -17.49 13.23 -13.49
N LEU A 93 -17.26 12.43 -12.46
CA LEU A 93 -18.20 12.22 -11.35
C LEU A 93 -18.53 13.53 -10.62
N LYS A 94 -17.57 14.44 -10.52
CA LYS A 94 -17.78 15.77 -9.94
C LYS A 94 -18.75 16.61 -10.74
N GLN A 95 -18.80 16.48 -12.08
CA GLN A 95 -19.79 17.16 -12.92
C GLN A 95 -21.21 16.66 -12.60
N ASP A 96 -21.33 15.39 -12.21
CA ASP A 96 -22.59 14.76 -11.78
C ASP A 96 -22.85 14.91 -10.26
N SER A 97 -22.15 15.85 -9.61
CA SER A 97 -22.26 16.14 -8.16
C SER A 97 -21.85 15.00 -7.23
N ILE A 98 -21.10 14.02 -7.71
CA ILE A 98 -20.49 12.98 -6.93
C ILE A 98 -19.04 13.39 -6.63
N VAL A 99 -18.78 13.83 -5.40
CA VAL A 99 -17.46 14.26 -4.95
C VAL A 99 -16.81 13.15 -4.15
N LEU A 100 -15.57 12.82 -4.49
CA LEU A 100 -14.75 11.83 -3.79
C LEU A 100 -13.48 12.49 -3.28
N ASP A 101 -13.06 12.16 -2.07
CA ASP A 101 -11.70 12.41 -1.63
C ASP A 101 -10.78 11.31 -2.15
N ALA A 102 -9.53 11.62 -2.44
CA ALA A 102 -8.67 10.67 -3.14
C ALA A 102 -7.30 10.50 -2.49
N ILE A 103 -6.83 9.25 -2.48
CA ILE A 103 -5.48 8.86 -2.08
C ILE A 103 -4.84 7.96 -3.13
N ARG A 104 -3.64 8.33 -3.58
CA ARG A 104 -2.81 7.49 -4.44
C ARG A 104 -1.72 6.83 -3.62
N ILE A 105 -1.71 5.51 -3.58
CA ILE A 105 -0.64 4.72 -2.96
C ILE A 105 0.58 4.72 -3.88
N LYS A 106 1.76 5.04 -3.34
CA LYS A 106 3.02 5.11 -4.08
C LYS A 106 4.01 4.05 -3.69
N ALA A 107 3.93 3.56 -2.46
CA ALA A 107 4.86 2.58 -1.91
C ALA A 107 4.22 1.71 -0.83
N PHE A 108 4.93 0.66 -0.48
CA PHE A 108 4.67 -0.26 0.61
C PHE A 108 5.99 -0.47 1.38
N PRO A 109 5.98 -0.58 2.71
CA PRO A 109 4.84 -0.65 3.61
C PRO A 109 4.07 0.67 3.73
N PHE A 110 2.79 0.58 4.11
CA PHE A 110 1.94 1.76 4.28
C PHE A 110 2.37 2.61 5.48
N ASN A 111 2.34 3.93 5.31
CA ASN A 111 2.42 4.86 6.43
C ASN A 111 1.03 5.12 7.05
N ASN A 112 0.99 5.88 8.13
CA ASN A 112 -0.25 6.14 8.88
C ASN A 112 -1.29 6.94 8.07
N ASP A 113 -0.87 7.75 7.09
CA ASP A 113 -1.80 8.55 6.27
C ASP A 113 -2.81 7.68 5.53
N VAL A 114 -2.45 6.43 5.20
CA VAL A 114 -3.36 5.50 4.52
C VAL A 114 -4.47 5.05 5.45
N LEU A 115 -4.15 4.67 6.69
CA LEU A 115 -5.15 4.29 7.68
C LEU A 115 -6.02 5.48 8.06
N ASP A 116 -5.42 6.64 8.30
CA ASP A 116 -6.12 7.87 8.63
C ASP A 116 -7.11 8.26 7.53
N PHE A 117 -6.74 8.06 6.26
CA PHE A 117 -7.64 8.27 5.13
C PHE A 117 -8.83 7.30 5.17
N ILE A 118 -8.59 6.01 5.39
CA ILE A 118 -9.65 5.00 5.44
C ILE A 118 -10.60 5.28 6.61
N ASP A 119 -10.08 5.64 7.78
CA ASP A 119 -10.89 5.83 8.98
C ASP A 119 -11.81 7.05 8.90
N LYS A 120 -11.41 8.09 8.19
CA LYS A 120 -12.18 9.33 8.02
C LYS A 120 -13.33 9.24 7.02
N HIS A 121 -13.39 8.15 6.22
CA HIS A 121 -14.45 7.95 5.24
C HIS A 121 -15.40 6.82 5.65
N ASP A 122 -16.64 6.91 5.21
CA ASP A 122 -17.64 5.87 5.40
C ASP A 122 -17.42 4.71 4.41
N ARG A 123 -16.99 5.04 3.16
CA ARG A 123 -16.72 4.09 2.08
C ARG A 123 -15.45 4.48 1.33
N ILE A 124 -14.67 3.48 0.94
CA ILE A 124 -13.46 3.63 0.13
C ILE A 124 -13.57 2.72 -1.10
N PHE A 125 -13.60 3.30 -2.28
CA PHE A 125 -13.52 2.57 -3.53
C PHE A 125 -12.06 2.24 -3.83
N VAL A 126 -11.69 0.96 -3.80
CA VAL A 126 -10.33 0.47 -4.03
C VAL A 126 -10.21 0.00 -5.47
N ILE A 127 -9.44 0.74 -6.28
CA ILE A 127 -9.27 0.47 -7.72
C ILE A 127 -8.09 -0.46 -7.93
N GLU A 128 -8.35 -1.63 -8.51
CA GLU A 128 -7.34 -2.67 -8.71
C GLU A 128 -7.42 -3.32 -10.09
N GLN A 129 -6.25 -3.53 -10.69
CA GLN A 129 -6.15 -4.28 -11.95
C GLN A 129 -5.73 -5.74 -11.68
N ASN A 130 -6.51 -6.41 -10.85
CA ASN A 130 -6.41 -7.84 -10.55
C ASN A 130 -7.79 -8.39 -10.15
N ARG A 131 -7.92 -9.72 -10.18
CA ARG A 131 -9.18 -10.43 -9.87
C ARG A 131 -9.43 -10.57 -8.38
N ASP A 132 -8.37 -10.63 -7.57
CA ASP A 132 -8.44 -11.19 -6.22
C ASP A 132 -8.45 -10.11 -5.13
N ALA A 133 -8.65 -8.83 -5.48
CA ALA A 133 -8.68 -7.71 -4.54
C ALA A 133 -7.45 -7.69 -3.61
N GLN A 134 -6.26 -7.81 -4.19
CA GLN A 134 -5.01 -7.96 -3.45
C GLN A 134 -4.68 -6.72 -2.60
N MET A 135 -4.91 -5.52 -3.11
CA MET A 135 -4.70 -4.29 -2.34
C MET A 135 -5.67 -4.20 -1.16
N LYS A 136 -6.95 -4.48 -1.37
CA LYS A 136 -7.93 -4.58 -0.27
C LYS A 136 -7.48 -5.57 0.81
N SER A 137 -7.04 -6.75 0.40
CA SER A 137 -6.52 -7.78 1.32
C SER A 137 -5.30 -7.27 2.09
N LEU A 138 -4.38 -6.58 1.42
CA LEU A 138 -3.18 -6.02 2.02
C LEU A 138 -3.51 -4.91 3.03
N LEU A 139 -4.46 -4.03 2.72
CA LEU A 139 -4.95 -3.00 3.66
C LEU A 139 -5.56 -3.63 4.93
N MET A 140 -6.31 -4.72 4.77
CA MET A 140 -6.88 -5.44 5.91
C MET A 140 -5.80 -6.10 6.79
N ILE A 141 -4.80 -6.72 6.18
CA ILE A 141 -3.73 -7.44 6.89
C ILE A 141 -2.78 -6.46 7.59
N GLU A 142 -2.32 -5.44 6.88
CA GLU A 142 -1.24 -4.56 7.36
C GLU A 142 -1.74 -3.42 8.25
N LEU A 143 -2.95 -2.92 8.00
CA LEU A 143 -3.53 -1.78 8.71
C LEU A 143 -4.71 -2.16 9.60
N ASN A 144 -5.14 -3.42 9.61
CA ASN A 144 -6.38 -3.85 10.25
C ASN A 144 -7.59 -3.01 9.80
N ALA A 145 -7.59 -2.59 8.51
CA ALA A 145 -8.65 -1.76 7.97
C ALA A 145 -10.00 -2.49 7.98
N ASN A 146 -11.07 -1.77 8.33
CA ASN A 146 -12.41 -2.35 8.38
C ASN A 146 -12.88 -2.77 6.97
N PRO A 147 -13.08 -4.07 6.69
CA PRO A 147 -13.44 -4.56 5.36
C PRO A 147 -14.80 -4.05 4.87
N ALA A 148 -15.71 -3.67 5.77
CA ALA A 148 -17.03 -3.14 5.42
C ALA A 148 -16.94 -1.75 4.75
N LYS A 149 -15.88 -1.01 4.99
CA LYS A 149 -15.63 0.28 4.34
C LYS A 149 -15.01 0.12 2.93
N LEU A 150 -14.37 -1.02 2.62
CA LEU A 150 -13.57 -1.21 1.42
C LEU A 150 -14.40 -1.87 0.30
N ILE A 151 -14.71 -1.11 -0.74
CA ILE A 151 -15.46 -1.56 -1.92
C ILE A 151 -14.48 -1.71 -3.07
N SER A 152 -14.31 -2.95 -3.57
CA SER A 152 -13.38 -3.24 -4.66
C SER A 152 -14.00 -2.90 -6.01
N ILE A 153 -13.22 -2.20 -6.86
CA ILE A 153 -13.47 -2.04 -8.30
C ILE A 153 -12.34 -2.76 -9.02
N LEU A 154 -12.66 -3.91 -9.61
CA LEU A 154 -11.67 -4.83 -10.16
C LEU A 154 -11.67 -4.83 -11.68
N ASN A 155 -10.49 -4.75 -12.29
CA ASN A 155 -10.30 -4.91 -13.73
C ASN A 155 -9.29 -6.03 -14.00
N TYR A 156 -9.68 -7.06 -14.73
CA TYR A 156 -8.82 -8.22 -15.03
C TYR A 156 -9.13 -8.88 -16.38
N ASP A 157 -9.60 -8.09 -17.34
CA ASP A 157 -9.92 -8.51 -18.71
C ASP A 157 -8.72 -8.46 -19.67
N GLY A 158 -7.53 -8.10 -19.15
CA GLY A 158 -6.31 -7.96 -19.94
C GLY A 158 -6.12 -6.57 -20.57
N MET A 159 -7.09 -5.68 -20.41
CA MET A 159 -7.01 -4.29 -20.87
C MET A 159 -6.76 -3.32 -19.70
N PRO A 160 -6.18 -2.16 -19.93
CA PRO A 160 -6.10 -1.11 -18.91
C PRO A 160 -7.50 -0.71 -18.43
N ILE A 161 -7.63 -0.44 -17.14
CA ILE A 161 -8.89 0.08 -16.59
C ILE A 161 -9.23 1.44 -17.20
N THR A 162 -10.51 1.68 -17.48
CA THR A 162 -11.01 2.95 -18.02
C THR A 162 -11.72 3.79 -16.96
N ALA A 163 -11.78 5.11 -17.18
CA ALA A 163 -12.58 6.00 -16.34
C ALA A 163 -14.06 5.62 -16.35
N GLU A 164 -14.61 5.26 -17.50
CA GLU A 164 -16.00 4.83 -17.65
C GLU A 164 -16.34 3.64 -16.74
N LYS A 165 -15.46 2.62 -16.69
CA LYS A 165 -15.66 1.49 -15.79
C LYS A 165 -15.71 1.92 -14.32
N ILE A 166 -14.78 2.78 -13.91
CA ILE A 166 -14.73 3.30 -12.53
C ILE A 166 -16.02 4.07 -12.21
N ILE A 167 -16.46 4.95 -13.11
CA ILE A 167 -17.68 5.73 -12.95
C ILE A 167 -18.91 4.83 -12.78
N ASN A 168 -19.10 3.88 -13.69
CA ASN A 168 -20.26 2.98 -13.65
C ASN A 168 -20.35 2.19 -12.34
N GLU A 169 -19.23 1.68 -11.84
CA GLU A 169 -19.18 0.92 -10.58
C GLU A 169 -19.45 1.82 -9.35
N ILE A 170 -18.91 3.04 -9.32
CA ILE A 170 -19.15 4.00 -8.23
C ILE A 170 -20.61 4.45 -8.22
N GLU A 171 -21.14 4.83 -9.38
CA GLU A 171 -22.53 5.28 -9.49
C GLU A 171 -23.52 4.20 -9.06
N ALA A 172 -23.29 2.93 -9.44
CA ALA A 172 -24.14 1.84 -9.01
C ALA A 172 -24.25 1.74 -7.49
N VAL A 173 -23.13 1.93 -6.77
CA VAL A 173 -23.11 1.89 -5.31
C VAL A 173 -23.76 3.15 -4.71
N VAL A 174 -23.45 4.34 -5.23
CA VAL A 174 -23.96 5.61 -4.70
C VAL A 174 -25.46 5.74 -4.90
N LYS A 175 -25.98 5.36 -6.07
CA LYS A 175 -27.41 5.39 -6.39
C LYS A 175 -28.24 4.44 -5.50
N VAL A 176 -27.72 3.22 -5.25
CA VAL A 176 -28.39 2.27 -4.33
C VAL A 176 -28.46 2.83 -2.91
N ALA A 177 -27.37 3.44 -2.41
CA ALA A 177 -27.34 4.02 -1.08
C ALA A 177 -28.27 5.24 -0.94
N ALA A 178 -28.55 5.97 -2.02
CA ALA A 178 -29.50 7.09 -2.01
C ALA A 178 -30.97 6.63 -1.95
N LEU A 179 -31.29 5.44 -2.46
CA LEU A 179 -32.65 4.86 -2.44
C LEU A 179 -33.01 4.22 -1.08
N GLN A 180 -32.04 4.01 -0.20
CA GLN A 180 -32.23 3.37 1.12
C GLN A 180 -32.38 4.39 2.27
N LYS A 181 -32.32 5.68 1.96
CA LYS A 181 -32.57 6.80 2.90
C LYS A 181 -33.97 7.37 2.73
#